data_1f0255094e6520c2ecbd733bd2882c49
#
_entry.id   1f0255094e6520c2ecbd733bd2882c49
#
_cell.length_a   1.000
_cell.length_b   1.000
_cell.length_c   1.000
_cell.angle_alpha   90.00
_cell.angle_beta   90.00
_cell.angle_gamma   90.00
#
_symmetry.space_group_name_H-M   'P 1'
#
loop_
_entity.id
_entity.type
_entity.pdbx_description
1 polymer ?
#
loop_
_entity_poly.entity_id
_entity_poly.type
_entity_poly.pdbx_seq_one_letter_code
_entity_poly.pdbx_strand_id
1 'polypeptide(L)'
;MYKQVDFIAALTIIGILNINRDEDFPYVFGGDGASLIIPANLLEQSKKVLLEASKKAKSAFDLELRIGFVSVKEIEEKGSFIELTKFKISDSYTQAIIRGNGLELAEELLKSQYNKYKIEDNFTHEYNPNFEGLECRWENIKTPKDETISVMIKSINQKDNNKIYTNCIKRIEEIAGIHSDRNPLKTQNQLNLSFNPKILNAEASIFTQNTVSKFFTISRLMLENFLGLILMRYSIGKWGQYKNIILKTTDTEKFDDMLRMVISTKRNQTKELEKYLEEEYQNKNLVYGIHKSDSALMTCLIFQRHGKHIHFIDSSNGGYALASKELKNRLKFI
;
A
#
# COMPACT_ATOMS: atom_id res chain seq x y z
N MET A 1 -7.86 -6.40 12.36
CA MET A 1 -7.07 -7.33 11.53
C MET A 1 -6.55 -6.66 10.25
N TYR A 2 -7.37 -6.22 9.28
CA TYR A 2 -6.87 -5.68 7.98
C TYR A 2 -5.94 -4.48 8.12
N LYS A 3 -6.27 -3.48 8.95
CA LYS A 3 -5.38 -2.34 9.21
C LYS A 3 -3.99 -2.74 9.72
N GLN A 4 -3.87 -3.86 10.42
CA GLN A 4 -2.59 -4.40 10.91
C GLN A 4 -1.78 -5.01 9.76
N VAL A 5 -2.45 -5.63 8.79
CA VAL A 5 -1.80 -6.20 7.60
C VAL A 5 -1.23 -5.08 6.73
N ASP A 6 -2.03 -4.04 6.45
CA ASP A 6 -1.56 -2.84 5.73
C ASP A 6 -0.37 -2.20 6.42
N PHE A 7 -0.43 -2.12 7.76
CA PHE A 7 0.63 -1.52 8.56
C PHE A 7 1.94 -2.32 8.49
N ILE A 8 1.85 -3.66 8.48
CA ILE A 8 3.03 -4.52 8.33
C ILE A 8 3.62 -4.45 6.90
N ALA A 9 2.78 -4.39 5.87
CA ALA A 9 3.25 -4.18 4.50
C ALA A 9 4.00 -2.84 4.38
N ALA A 10 3.47 -1.78 4.97
CA ALA A 10 4.13 -0.48 5.02
C ALA A 10 5.43 -0.50 5.87
N LEU A 11 5.47 -1.29 6.95
CA LEU A 11 6.67 -1.48 7.78
C LEU A 11 7.84 -2.04 6.95
N THR A 12 7.57 -3.01 6.07
CA THR A 12 8.62 -3.58 5.21
C THR A 12 9.16 -2.54 4.23
N ILE A 13 8.28 -1.72 3.65
CA ILE A 13 8.67 -0.67 2.71
C ILE A 13 9.54 0.37 3.41
N ILE A 14 9.08 0.94 4.55
CA ILE A 14 9.84 1.99 5.24
C ILE A 14 11.20 1.47 5.72
N GLY A 15 11.26 0.24 6.23
CA GLY A 15 12.50 -0.36 6.70
C GLY A 15 13.54 -0.50 5.59
N ILE A 16 13.13 -0.90 4.38
CA ILE A 16 14.04 -1.01 3.23
C ILE A 16 14.43 0.37 2.71
N LEU A 17 13.48 1.30 2.58
CA LEU A 17 13.78 2.67 2.15
C LEU A 17 14.69 3.44 3.15
N ASN A 18 14.65 3.07 4.44
CA ASN A 18 15.56 3.64 5.45
C ASN A 18 17.00 3.08 5.40
N ILE A 19 17.28 2.02 4.62
CA ILE A 19 18.63 1.53 4.40
C ILE A 19 19.48 2.60 3.71
N ASN A 20 18.93 3.20 2.66
CA ASN A 20 19.54 4.33 1.95
C ASN A 20 18.45 5.35 1.56
N ARG A 21 18.37 6.43 2.33
CA ARG A 21 17.34 7.48 2.14
C ARG A 21 17.59 8.36 0.91
N ASP A 22 18.77 8.31 0.33
CA ASP A 22 19.15 9.09 -0.85
C ASP A 22 18.77 8.38 -2.16
N GLU A 23 18.42 7.10 -2.09
CA GLU A 23 17.97 6.30 -3.22
C GLU A 23 16.46 6.03 -3.17
N ASP A 24 15.82 6.07 -4.34
CA ASP A 24 14.42 5.68 -4.52
C ASP A 24 14.34 4.26 -5.07
N PHE A 25 13.74 3.35 -4.33
CA PHE A 25 13.49 1.99 -4.78
C PHE A 25 12.05 1.86 -5.29
N PRO A 26 11.82 1.19 -6.45
CA PRO A 26 10.48 0.85 -6.88
C PRO A 26 9.82 -0.13 -5.90
N TYR A 27 8.59 0.15 -5.54
CA TYR A 27 7.79 -0.72 -4.68
C TYR A 27 6.32 -0.71 -5.08
N VAL A 28 5.63 -1.78 -4.71
CA VAL A 28 4.18 -1.90 -4.80
C VAL A 28 3.64 -2.24 -3.42
N PHE A 29 2.66 -1.47 -2.99
CA PHE A 29 1.87 -1.73 -1.79
C PHE A 29 0.56 -2.40 -2.22
N GLY A 30 0.35 -3.65 -1.82
CA GLY A 30 -0.79 -4.47 -2.22
C GLY A 30 -1.93 -4.56 -1.19
N GLY A 31 -1.77 -3.94 -0.02
CA GLY A 31 -2.71 -4.10 1.10
C GLY A 31 -2.48 -5.38 1.91
N ASP A 32 -2.28 -6.52 1.28
CA ASP A 32 -1.96 -7.82 1.92
C ASP A 32 -0.47 -8.16 1.92
N GLY A 33 0.35 -7.31 1.29
CA GLY A 33 1.80 -7.45 1.19
C GLY A 33 2.45 -6.29 0.45
N ALA A 34 3.76 -6.36 0.30
CA ALA A 34 4.55 -5.41 -0.46
C ALA A 34 5.62 -6.12 -1.28
N SER A 35 5.87 -5.62 -2.48
CA SER A 35 6.99 -6.03 -3.33
C SER A 35 7.90 -4.84 -3.58
N LEU A 36 9.22 -5.07 -3.50
CA LEU A 36 10.22 -4.04 -3.73
C LEU A 36 11.26 -4.56 -4.71
N ILE A 37 11.79 -3.68 -5.55
CA ILE A 37 12.91 -3.98 -6.42
C ILE A 37 14.11 -3.20 -5.89
N ILE A 38 15.16 -3.93 -5.49
CA ILE A 38 16.32 -3.37 -4.82
C ILE A 38 17.63 -3.72 -5.56
N PRO A 39 18.65 -2.87 -5.47
CA PRO A 39 19.98 -3.21 -5.96
C PRO A 39 20.59 -4.38 -5.18
N ALA A 40 21.40 -5.20 -5.85
CA ALA A 40 22.01 -6.39 -5.25
C ALA A 40 22.92 -6.09 -4.05
N ASN A 41 23.59 -4.93 -4.04
CA ASN A 41 24.46 -4.50 -2.94
C ASN A 41 23.69 -4.21 -1.62
N LEU A 42 22.37 -4.02 -1.66
CA LEU A 42 21.53 -3.83 -0.47
C LEU A 42 20.82 -5.10 -0.01
N LEU A 43 21.03 -6.22 -0.70
CA LEU A 43 20.31 -7.46 -0.43
C LEU A 43 20.45 -7.94 1.02
N GLU A 44 21.65 -7.96 1.57
CA GLU A 44 21.90 -8.48 2.92
C GLU A 44 21.25 -7.60 4.02
N GLN A 45 21.28 -6.29 3.85
CA GLN A 45 20.58 -5.38 4.75
C GLN A 45 19.06 -5.51 4.62
N SER A 46 18.55 -5.65 3.39
CA SER A 46 17.12 -5.85 3.12
C SER A 46 16.59 -7.16 3.71
N LYS A 47 17.37 -8.25 3.65
CA LYS A 47 17.02 -9.51 4.31
C LYS A 47 16.83 -9.32 5.82
N LYS A 48 17.72 -8.59 6.48
CA LYS A 48 17.61 -8.31 7.93
C LYS A 48 16.39 -7.45 8.24
N VAL A 49 16.11 -6.45 7.42
CA VAL A 49 14.88 -5.64 7.55
C VAL A 49 13.64 -6.53 7.50
N LEU A 50 13.56 -7.41 6.50
CA LEU A 50 12.41 -8.30 6.33
C LEU A 50 12.25 -9.30 7.49
N LEU A 51 13.35 -9.85 7.99
CA LEU A 51 13.34 -10.73 9.16
C LEU A 51 12.85 -10.00 10.41
N GLU A 52 13.36 -8.80 10.67
CA GLU A 52 12.93 -8.02 11.84
C GLU A 52 11.47 -7.59 11.69
N ALA A 53 11.02 -7.20 10.49
CA ALA A 53 9.62 -6.93 10.21
C ALA A 53 8.72 -8.16 10.46
N SER A 54 9.17 -9.36 10.08
CA SER A 54 8.47 -10.62 10.34
C SER A 54 8.37 -10.92 11.83
N LYS A 55 9.47 -10.74 12.59
CA LYS A 55 9.46 -10.88 14.06
C LYS A 55 8.49 -9.90 14.71
N LYS A 56 8.48 -8.65 14.27
CA LYS A 56 7.56 -7.61 14.76
C LYS A 56 6.10 -7.92 14.41
N ALA A 57 5.82 -8.40 13.20
CA ALA A 57 4.48 -8.84 12.79
C ALA A 57 3.94 -9.94 13.70
N LYS A 58 4.77 -10.95 13.99
CA LYS A 58 4.41 -12.07 14.89
C LYS A 58 4.21 -11.58 16.32
N SER A 59 5.14 -10.83 16.87
CA SER A 59 5.09 -10.40 18.27
C SER A 59 4.02 -9.36 18.58
N ALA A 60 3.75 -8.42 17.63
CA ALA A 60 2.80 -7.34 17.84
C ALA A 60 1.35 -7.73 17.52
N PHE A 61 1.14 -8.61 16.53
CA PHE A 61 -0.18 -8.88 15.94
C PHE A 61 -0.49 -10.35 15.74
N ASP A 62 0.41 -11.27 16.10
CA ASP A 62 0.33 -12.71 15.82
C ASP A 62 0.14 -13.02 14.32
N LEU A 63 0.75 -12.19 13.46
CA LEU A 63 0.71 -12.37 12.01
C LEU A 63 1.98 -13.05 11.52
N GLU A 64 1.81 -14.08 10.69
CA GLU A 64 2.91 -14.76 10.01
C GLU A 64 3.16 -14.11 8.64
N LEU A 65 4.29 -13.41 8.53
CA LEU A 65 4.71 -12.76 7.30
C LEU A 65 5.62 -13.69 6.51
N ARG A 66 5.21 -14.07 5.30
CA ARG A 66 6.11 -14.75 4.35
C ARG A 66 7.04 -13.73 3.73
N ILE A 67 8.33 -13.94 3.93
CA ILE A 67 9.39 -13.07 3.42
C ILE A 67 10.36 -13.87 2.56
N GLY A 68 10.82 -13.28 1.48
CA GLY A 68 11.77 -13.92 0.58
C GLY A 68 12.24 -12.96 -0.51
N PHE A 69 13.12 -13.46 -1.36
CA PHE A 69 13.61 -12.73 -2.51
C PHE A 69 13.78 -13.64 -3.72
N VAL A 70 13.60 -13.07 -4.90
CA VAL A 70 13.87 -13.71 -6.19
C VAL A 70 14.74 -12.75 -7.00
N SER A 71 15.81 -13.25 -7.61
CA SER A 71 16.65 -12.38 -8.44
C SER A 71 15.94 -12.03 -9.77
N VAL A 72 16.13 -10.79 -10.25
CA VAL A 72 15.60 -10.36 -11.55
C VAL A 72 16.13 -11.26 -12.67
N LYS A 73 17.41 -11.65 -12.56
CA LYS A 73 18.02 -12.60 -13.52
C LYS A 73 17.25 -13.93 -13.60
N GLU A 74 16.84 -14.49 -12.45
CA GLU A 74 16.07 -15.75 -12.44
C GLU A 74 14.66 -15.56 -13.04
N ILE A 75 14.05 -14.38 -12.83
CA ILE A 75 12.78 -14.03 -13.47
C ILE A 75 12.93 -14.01 -15.00
N GLU A 76 14.01 -13.41 -15.50
CA GLU A 76 14.32 -13.35 -16.93
C GLU A 76 14.62 -14.74 -17.51
N GLU A 77 15.40 -15.57 -16.82
CA GLU A 77 15.69 -16.95 -17.20
C GLU A 77 14.42 -17.83 -17.31
N LYS A 78 13.37 -17.47 -16.57
CA LYS A 78 12.04 -18.12 -16.62
C LYS A 78 11.09 -17.52 -17.66
N GLY A 79 11.56 -16.59 -18.48
CA GLY A 79 10.80 -16.00 -19.59
C GLY A 79 9.87 -14.85 -19.20
N SER A 80 9.96 -14.33 -17.99
CA SER A 80 9.28 -13.10 -17.57
C SER A 80 10.29 -11.96 -17.47
N PHE A 81 9.80 -10.72 -17.40
CA PHE A 81 10.66 -9.55 -17.28
C PHE A 81 10.02 -8.50 -16.38
N ILE A 82 10.79 -7.49 -16.00
CA ILE A 82 10.33 -6.36 -15.23
C ILE A 82 10.71 -5.08 -15.96
N GLU A 83 9.72 -4.39 -16.49
CA GLU A 83 9.88 -3.03 -17.01
C GLU A 83 9.42 -2.02 -15.98
N LEU A 84 10.22 -0.98 -15.82
CA LEU A 84 9.98 0.08 -14.84
C LEU A 84 9.90 1.44 -15.52
N THR A 85 8.92 2.24 -15.13
CA THR A 85 8.90 3.66 -15.46
C THR A 85 8.49 4.49 -14.24
N LYS A 86 8.95 5.74 -14.21
CA LYS A 86 8.58 6.70 -13.18
C LYS A 86 7.41 7.55 -13.66
N PHE A 87 6.34 7.58 -12.89
CA PHE A 87 5.19 8.42 -13.16
C PHE A 87 5.09 9.53 -12.10
N LYS A 88 5.30 10.76 -12.52
CA LYS A 88 5.22 11.92 -11.62
C LYS A 88 3.75 12.28 -11.39
N ILE A 89 3.25 11.98 -10.18
CA ILE A 89 1.88 12.31 -9.77
C ILE A 89 1.80 13.77 -9.29
N SER A 90 2.81 14.24 -8.57
CA SER A 90 2.92 15.61 -8.09
C SER A 90 4.41 16.02 -7.99
N ASP A 91 4.69 17.27 -7.62
CA ASP A 91 6.08 17.70 -7.39
C ASP A 91 6.74 17.00 -6.21
N SER A 92 5.94 16.41 -5.32
CA SER A 92 6.41 15.74 -4.12
C SER A 92 6.22 14.21 -4.15
N TYR A 93 5.60 13.66 -5.21
CA TYR A 93 5.35 12.24 -5.31
C TYR A 93 5.52 11.70 -6.73
N THR A 94 6.41 10.72 -6.84
CA THR A 94 6.64 9.92 -8.05
C THR A 94 6.36 8.46 -7.74
N GLN A 95 5.56 7.83 -8.55
CA GLN A 95 5.17 6.43 -8.42
C GLN A 95 5.92 5.57 -9.44
N ALA A 96 6.26 4.34 -9.06
CA ALA A 96 6.72 3.34 -10.01
C ALA A 96 5.52 2.71 -10.73
N ILE A 97 5.59 2.65 -12.05
CA ILE A 97 4.73 1.80 -12.88
C ILE A 97 5.55 0.59 -13.27
N ILE A 98 5.03 -0.61 -13.01
CA ILE A 98 5.73 -1.87 -13.22
C ILE A 98 4.92 -2.73 -14.17
N ARG A 99 5.57 -3.35 -15.13
CA ARG A 99 4.95 -4.31 -16.06
C ARG A 99 5.92 -5.43 -16.46
N GLY A 100 5.41 -6.51 -17.05
CA GLY A 100 6.18 -7.65 -17.58
C GLY A 100 5.96 -8.97 -16.86
N ASN A 101 4.98 -9.03 -15.93
CA ASN A 101 4.61 -10.19 -15.12
C ASN A 101 5.74 -10.72 -14.20
N GLY A 102 6.87 -10.04 -14.12
CA GLY A 102 8.00 -10.48 -13.29
C GLY A 102 7.72 -10.45 -11.79
N LEU A 103 6.97 -9.44 -11.30
CA LEU A 103 6.57 -9.41 -9.89
C LEU A 103 5.59 -10.52 -9.55
N GLU A 104 4.65 -10.83 -10.45
CA GLU A 104 3.71 -11.94 -10.26
C GLU A 104 4.44 -13.28 -10.23
N LEU A 105 5.37 -13.50 -11.15
CA LEU A 105 6.20 -14.71 -11.15
C LEU A 105 7.01 -14.82 -9.85
N ALA A 106 7.59 -13.73 -9.36
CA ALA A 106 8.33 -13.73 -8.10
C ALA A 106 7.43 -14.11 -6.91
N GLU A 107 6.20 -13.57 -6.87
CA GLU A 107 5.20 -13.91 -5.84
C GLU A 107 4.77 -15.38 -5.93
N GLU A 108 4.57 -15.91 -7.13
CA GLU A 108 4.22 -17.31 -7.37
C GLU A 108 5.36 -18.25 -6.95
N LEU A 109 6.58 -17.96 -7.33
CA LEU A 109 7.77 -18.72 -6.92
C LEU A 109 7.94 -18.74 -5.41
N LEU A 110 7.79 -17.59 -4.76
CA LEU A 110 7.85 -17.49 -3.31
C LEU A 110 6.75 -18.30 -2.62
N LYS A 111 5.55 -18.37 -3.19
CA LYS A 111 4.44 -19.16 -2.65
C LYS A 111 4.59 -20.65 -2.89
N SER A 112 4.97 -21.06 -4.10
CA SER A 112 5.05 -22.47 -4.52
C SER A 112 6.35 -23.14 -4.06
N GLN A 113 7.45 -22.40 -3.98
CA GLN A 113 8.79 -22.90 -3.66
C GLN A 113 9.40 -22.14 -2.46
N TYR A 114 8.60 -21.88 -1.41
CA TYR A 114 8.98 -21.02 -0.30
C TYR A 114 10.34 -21.39 0.31
N ASN A 115 10.63 -22.68 0.50
CA ASN A 115 11.90 -23.13 1.08
C ASN A 115 13.13 -22.73 0.26
N LYS A 116 13.00 -22.51 -1.06
CA LYS A 116 14.08 -22.05 -1.92
C LYS A 116 14.33 -20.54 -1.78
N TYR A 117 13.28 -19.75 -1.63
CA TYR A 117 13.34 -18.28 -1.71
C TYR A 117 13.18 -17.59 -0.36
N LYS A 118 12.83 -18.33 0.70
CA LYS A 118 12.71 -17.78 2.06
C LYS A 118 14.04 -17.19 2.54
N ILE A 119 13.94 -16.21 3.41
CA ILE A 119 15.09 -15.64 4.11
C ILE A 119 15.34 -16.46 5.37
N GLU A 120 16.58 -16.95 5.53
CA GLU A 120 17.03 -17.65 6.73
C GLU A 120 17.75 -16.69 7.67
N ASP A 121 17.60 -16.91 8.99
CA ASP A 121 18.22 -16.08 10.03
C ASP A 121 19.64 -16.60 10.33
N ASN A 122 20.56 -16.42 9.37
CA ASN A 122 21.96 -16.90 9.44
C ASN A 122 22.98 -15.77 9.23
N PHE A 123 22.66 -14.56 9.70
CA PHE A 123 23.51 -13.39 9.47
C PHE A 123 24.72 -13.33 10.40
N THR A 124 25.88 -13.07 9.82
CA THR A 124 27.17 -12.89 10.53
C THR A 124 27.43 -11.44 10.95
N HIS A 125 26.78 -10.46 10.30
CA HIS A 125 27.00 -9.04 10.58
C HIS A 125 25.81 -8.43 11.33
N GLU A 126 26.09 -7.62 12.35
CA GLU A 126 25.07 -6.84 13.04
C GLU A 126 24.59 -5.69 12.15
N TYR A 127 23.29 -5.61 11.94
CA TYR A 127 22.58 -4.49 11.33
C TYR A 127 21.27 -4.30 12.10
N ASN A 128 21.03 -3.10 12.59
CA ASN A 128 19.81 -2.75 13.27
C ASN A 128 18.85 -2.04 12.29
N PRO A 129 17.79 -2.71 11.83
CA PRO A 129 16.81 -2.10 10.94
C PRO A 129 16.15 -0.88 11.56
N ASN A 130 16.03 0.19 10.78
CA ASN A 130 15.35 1.41 11.17
C ASN A 130 13.94 1.46 10.56
N PHE A 131 12.91 1.50 11.39
CA PHE A 131 11.52 1.61 10.99
C PHE A 131 10.90 2.98 11.32
N GLU A 132 11.71 3.99 11.61
CA GLU A 132 11.23 5.34 11.85
C GLU A 132 10.49 5.90 10.63
N GLY A 133 9.43 6.66 10.90
CA GLY A 133 8.60 7.28 9.88
C GLY A 133 7.34 6.48 9.51
N LEU A 134 7.16 5.28 10.06
CA LEU A 134 5.88 4.58 9.95
C LEU A 134 4.89 5.17 10.97
N GLU A 135 3.83 5.80 10.49
CA GLU A 135 2.79 6.40 11.33
C GLU A 135 1.40 5.91 10.92
N CYS A 136 0.53 5.69 11.91
CA CYS A 136 -0.85 5.28 11.70
C CYS A 136 -1.77 6.06 12.65
N ARG A 137 -1.76 7.39 12.54
CA ARG A 137 -2.34 8.31 13.53
C ARG A 137 -3.62 9.00 13.08
N TRP A 138 -4.06 8.71 11.83
CA TRP A 138 -5.27 9.32 11.29
C TRP A 138 -6.51 8.48 11.56
N GLU A 139 -7.62 9.15 11.82
CA GLU A 139 -8.93 8.52 11.80
C GLU A 139 -9.28 8.02 10.40
N ASN A 140 -10.25 7.12 10.31
CA ASN A 140 -10.77 6.68 9.02
C ASN A 140 -11.28 7.89 8.23
N ILE A 141 -10.90 7.95 6.97
CA ILE A 141 -11.30 9.00 6.04
C ILE A 141 -12.72 8.69 5.57
N LYS A 142 -13.69 9.49 5.99
CA LYS A 142 -15.07 9.35 5.51
C LYS A 142 -15.15 9.56 4.02
N THR A 143 -15.89 8.70 3.33
CA THR A 143 -16.08 8.85 1.89
C THR A 143 -16.75 10.19 1.56
N PRO A 144 -16.31 10.92 0.51
CA PRO A 144 -16.97 12.14 0.06
C PRO A 144 -18.24 11.86 -0.77
N LYS A 145 -18.48 10.61 -1.17
CA LYS A 145 -19.70 10.15 -1.85
C LYS A 145 -20.39 9.07 -0.98
N ASP A 146 -21.03 8.08 -1.58
CA ASP A 146 -21.77 7.06 -0.83
C ASP A 146 -20.87 5.92 -0.36
N GLU A 147 -19.86 5.56 -1.16
CA GLU A 147 -18.99 4.40 -0.92
C GLU A 147 -17.54 4.72 -1.28
N THR A 148 -16.61 4.09 -0.56
CA THR A 148 -15.22 3.95 -0.96
C THR A 148 -14.99 2.51 -1.38
N ILE A 149 -14.51 2.29 -2.59
CA ILE A 149 -14.27 0.95 -3.11
C ILE A 149 -12.80 0.73 -3.42
N SER A 150 -12.28 -0.44 -3.07
CA SER A 150 -10.99 -0.94 -3.59
C SER A 150 -11.27 -1.84 -4.78
N VAL A 151 -10.68 -1.50 -5.92
CA VAL A 151 -10.86 -2.21 -7.19
C VAL A 151 -9.52 -2.74 -7.66
N MET A 152 -9.50 -4.01 -8.05
CA MET A 152 -8.35 -4.65 -8.69
C MET A 152 -8.80 -5.24 -10.01
N ILE A 153 -8.09 -4.92 -11.10
CA ILE A 153 -8.40 -5.38 -12.45
C ILE A 153 -7.13 -5.94 -13.06
N LYS A 154 -7.20 -7.19 -13.52
CA LYS A 154 -6.10 -7.86 -14.22
C LYS A 154 -6.57 -8.35 -15.58
N SER A 155 -5.90 -7.93 -16.64
CA SER A 155 -6.13 -8.49 -17.97
C SER A 155 -5.62 -9.94 -18.02
N ILE A 156 -6.37 -10.80 -18.68
CA ILE A 156 -6.00 -12.20 -18.96
C ILE A 156 -5.65 -12.43 -20.42
N ASN A 157 -5.90 -11.45 -21.27
CA ASN A 157 -5.56 -11.48 -22.69
C ASN A 157 -4.24 -10.74 -22.92
N GLN A 158 -3.13 -11.44 -22.90
CA GLN A 158 -1.79 -10.84 -23.03
C GLN A 158 -1.58 -10.05 -24.33
N LYS A 159 -2.26 -10.42 -25.43
CA LYS A 159 -2.11 -9.74 -26.71
C LYS A 159 -2.72 -8.33 -26.73
N ASP A 160 -3.79 -8.13 -25.96
CA ASP A 160 -4.58 -6.89 -25.94
C ASP A 160 -4.49 -6.14 -24.61
N ASN A 161 -3.55 -6.49 -23.70
CA ASN A 161 -3.42 -5.91 -22.36
C ASN A 161 -3.55 -4.39 -22.34
N ASN A 162 -2.78 -3.68 -23.17
CA ASN A 162 -2.77 -2.23 -23.20
C ASN A 162 -4.15 -1.65 -23.59
N LYS A 163 -4.85 -2.29 -24.53
CA LYS A 163 -6.16 -1.89 -24.99
C LYS A 163 -7.21 -2.11 -23.90
N ILE A 164 -7.15 -3.27 -23.23
CA ILE A 164 -8.07 -3.61 -22.12
C ILE A 164 -7.92 -2.61 -20.99
N TYR A 165 -6.69 -2.35 -20.51
CA TYR A 165 -6.47 -1.37 -19.43
C TYR A 165 -6.87 0.05 -19.84
N THR A 166 -6.58 0.47 -21.07
CA THR A 166 -7.00 1.77 -21.58
C THR A 166 -8.52 1.91 -21.60
N ASN A 167 -9.23 0.88 -22.06
CA ASN A 167 -10.69 0.87 -22.07
C ASN A 167 -11.26 0.89 -20.65
N CYS A 168 -10.68 0.10 -19.73
CA CYS A 168 -11.08 0.11 -18.33
C CYS A 168 -10.94 1.51 -17.71
N ILE A 169 -9.78 2.15 -17.89
CA ILE A 169 -9.53 3.49 -17.35
C ILE A 169 -10.55 4.49 -17.91
N LYS A 170 -10.77 4.51 -19.23
CA LYS A 170 -11.77 5.37 -19.86
C LYS A 170 -13.18 5.13 -19.31
N ARG A 171 -13.57 3.85 -19.17
CA ARG A 171 -14.89 3.50 -18.65
C ARG A 171 -15.07 3.89 -17.19
N ILE A 172 -14.02 3.73 -16.37
CA ILE A 172 -14.01 4.20 -14.98
C ILE A 172 -14.14 5.73 -14.94
N GLU A 173 -13.48 6.46 -15.83
CA GLU A 173 -13.60 7.91 -15.94
C GLU A 173 -15.01 8.37 -16.34
N GLU A 174 -15.65 7.69 -17.28
CA GLU A 174 -17.03 7.97 -17.67
C GLU A 174 -18.01 7.74 -16.50
N ILE A 175 -17.83 6.67 -15.73
CA ILE A 175 -18.73 6.29 -14.63
C ILE A 175 -18.46 7.13 -13.37
N ALA A 176 -17.22 7.23 -12.94
CA ALA A 176 -16.85 7.77 -11.63
C ALA A 176 -16.25 9.18 -11.69
N GLY A 177 -15.91 9.66 -12.88
CA GLY A 177 -15.20 10.92 -13.14
C GLY A 177 -13.69 10.75 -13.20
N ILE A 178 -12.99 11.85 -13.47
CA ILE A 178 -11.52 11.89 -13.49
C ILE A 178 -10.93 11.64 -12.09
N HIS A 179 -9.63 11.49 -11.98
CA HIS A 179 -8.94 11.19 -10.71
C HIS A 179 -9.37 12.09 -9.54
N SER A 180 -9.47 13.41 -9.76
CA SER A 180 -9.93 14.35 -8.73
C SER A 180 -11.37 14.13 -8.27
N ASP A 181 -12.25 13.63 -9.17
CA ASP A 181 -13.67 13.39 -8.87
C ASP A 181 -13.91 12.11 -8.09
N ARG A 182 -13.02 11.13 -8.24
CA ARG A 182 -13.13 9.82 -7.61
C ARG A 182 -12.16 9.60 -6.45
N ASN A 183 -11.23 10.53 -6.18
CA ASN A 183 -10.32 10.42 -5.05
C ASN A 183 -11.09 10.40 -3.72
N PRO A 184 -10.88 9.41 -2.83
CA PRO A 184 -11.54 9.34 -1.53
C PRO A 184 -11.08 10.42 -0.55
N LEU A 185 -9.89 11.01 -0.77
CA LEU A 185 -9.35 12.11 0.04
C LEU A 185 -9.30 13.39 -0.80
N LYS A 186 -10.29 14.25 -0.65
CA LYS A 186 -10.44 15.50 -1.45
C LYS A 186 -10.05 16.76 -0.70
N THR A 187 -10.25 16.79 0.60
CA THR A 187 -10.13 18.01 1.40
C THR A 187 -9.39 17.77 2.70
N GLN A 188 -8.72 18.81 3.19
CA GLN A 188 -8.04 18.78 4.49
C GLN A 188 -8.97 18.47 5.66
N ASN A 189 -10.27 18.80 5.56
CA ASN A 189 -11.25 18.57 6.62
C ASN A 189 -11.55 17.10 6.88
N GLN A 190 -11.22 16.21 5.92
CA GLN A 190 -11.33 14.76 6.08
C GLN A 190 -10.20 14.19 6.92
N LEU A 191 -9.11 14.95 7.12
CA LEU A 191 -7.93 14.53 7.86
C LEU A 191 -8.04 14.94 9.33
N ASN A 192 -8.32 13.96 10.19
CA ASN A 192 -8.40 14.13 11.64
C ASN A 192 -7.41 13.20 12.33
N LEU A 193 -6.55 13.78 13.19
CA LEU A 193 -5.65 12.98 14.02
C LEU A 193 -6.45 12.22 15.07
N SER A 194 -6.10 10.96 15.27
CA SER A 194 -6.79 10.09 16.23
C SER A 194 -6.26 10.28 17.64
N PHE A 195 -7.19 10.31 18.59
CA PHE A 195 -6.93 10.19 20.02
C PHE A 195 -7.44 8.86 20.57
N ASN A 196 -7.87 7.94 19.70
CA ASN A 196 -8.32 6.62 20.09
C ASN A 196 -7.13 5.70 20.39
N PRO A 197 -6.97 5.21 21.65
CA PRO A 197 -5.86 4.32 22.00
C PRO A 197 -5.78 3.06 21.15
N LYS A 198 -6.93 2.54 20.68
CA LYS A 198 -6.98 1.35 19.82
C LYS A 198 -6.31 1.58 18.46
N ILE A 199 -6.41 2.78 17.91
CA ILE A 199 -5.76 3.15 16.65
C ILE A 199 -4.26 3.31 16.89
N LEU A 200 -3.86 4.06 17.93
CA LEU A 200 -2.47 4.30 18.28
C LEU A 200 -1.73 3.05 18.75
N ASN A 201 -2.47 2.06 19.27
CA ASN A 201 -1.90 0.81 19.74
C ASN A 201 -1.19 0.01 18.62
N ALA A 202 -1.62 0.14 17.37
CA ALA A 202 -0.94 -0.53 16.25
C ALA A 202 0.51 -0.03 16.11
N GLU A 203 0.71 1.30 16.11
CA GLU A 203 2.03 1.92 16.07
C GLU A 203 2.84 1.58 17.33
N ALA A 204 2.25 1.73 18.52
CA ALA A 204 2.93 1.43 19.78
C ALA A 204 3.40 -0.04 19.87
N SER A 205 2.61 -0.99 19.35
CA SER A 205 2.92 -2.42 19.42
C SER A 205 4.13 -2.83 18.59
N ILE A 206 4.46 -2.10 17.53
CA ILE A 206 5.66 -2.34 16.72
C ILE A 206 6.95 -1.94 17.45
N PHE A 207 6.88 -0.88 18.26
CA PHE A 207 8.06 -0.32 18.91
C PHE A 207 8.27 -0.86 20.33
N THR A 208 7.23 -1.39 20.98
CA THR A 208 7.34 -1.95 22.33
C THR A 208 6.34 -3.09 22.59
N GLN A 209 6.81 -4.12 23.29
CA GLN A 209 5.99 -5.27 23.71
C GLN A 209 5.56 -5.18 25.18
N ASN A 210 6.28 -4.43 26.00
CA ASN A 210 6.00 -4.27 27.42
C ASN A 210 4.75 -3.38 27.62
N THR A 211 3.79 -3.85 28.40
CA THR A 211 2.51 -3.16 28.66
C THR A 211 2.71 -1.77 29.24
N VAL A 212 3.64 -1.60 30.19
CA VAL A 212 3.93 -0.30 30.80
C VAL A 212 4.55 0.65 29.78
N SER A 213 5.55 0.20 29.02
CA SER A 213 6.17 0.99 27.95
C SER A 213 5.17 1.33 26.84
N LYS A 214 4.24 0.41 26.54
CA LYS A 214 3.17 0.65 25.56
C LYS A 214 2.23 1.77 26.03
N PHE A 215 1.85 1.80 27.31
CA PHE A 215 1.04 2.88 27.87
C PHE A 215 1.74 4.24 27.73
N PHE A 216 3.02 4.32 28.09
CA PHE A 216 3.79 5.57 27.93
C PHE A 216 3.94 5.96 26.45
N THR A 217 4.14 5.00 25.56
CA THR A 217 4.22 5.27 24.11
C THR A 217 2.90 5.84 23.58
N ILE A 218 1.76 5.23 23.92
CA ILE A 218 0.44 5.74 23.50
C ILE A 218 0.19 7.14 24.06
N SER A 219 0.54 7.39 25.32
CA SER A 219 0.40 8.72 25.95
C SER A 219 1.26 9.77 25.24
N ARG A 220 2.50 9.41 24.86
CA ARG A 220 3.37 10.27 24.05
C ARG A 220 2.76 10.54 22.67
N LEU A 221 2.24 9.52 21.99
CA LEU A 221 1.60 9.68 20.68
C LEU A 221 0.37 10.59 20.74
N MET A 222 -0.43 10.49 21.82
CA MET A 222 -1.57 11.41 22.05
C MET A 222 -1.10 12.85 22.23
N LEU A 223 -0.04 13.06 23.00
CA LEU A 223 0.54 14.40 23.19
C LEU A 223 1.10 14.97 21.87
N GLU A 224 1.81 14.14 21.09
CA GLU A 224 2.32 14.53 19.77
C GLU A 224 1.16 14.89 18.82
N ASN A 225 0.07 14.11 18.83
CA ASN A 225 -1.13 14.40 18.03
C ASN A 225 -1.79 15.71 18.48
N PHE A 226 -1.88 15.95 19.79
CA PHE A 226 -2.44 17.20 20.33
C PHE A 226 -1.61 18.42 19.89
N LEU A 227 -0.29 18.35 20.04
CA LEU A 227 0.61 19.41 19.58
C LEU A 227 0.53 19.58 18.06
N GLY A 228 0.53 18.49 17.30
CA GLY A 228 0.36 18.53 15.84
C GLY A 228 -0.94 19.18 15.40
N LEU A 229 -2.05 18.90 16.12
CA LEU A 229 -3.35 19.53 15.84
C LEU A 229 -3.30 21.03 16.05
N ILE A 230 -2.69 21.51 17.15
CA ILE A 230 -2.50 22.94 17.43
C ILE A 230 -1.64 23.59 16.34
N LEU A 231 -0.49 23.00 16.01
CA LEU A 231 0.44 23.52 15.00
C LEU A 231 -0.22 23.63 13.63
N MET A 232 -1.00 22.62 13.23
CA MET A 232 -1.75 22.63 11.95
C MET A 232 -2.90 23.65 11.98
N ARG A 233 -3.65 23.75 13.10
CA ARG A 233 -4.78 24.68 13.24
C ARG A 233 -4.35 26.13 13.12
N TYR A 234 -3.24 26.48 13.75
CA TYR A 234 -2.70 27.84 13.73
C TYR A 234 -1.69 28.09 12.61
N SER A 235 -1.53 27.12 11.70
CA SER A 235 -0.59 27.22 10.55
C SER A 235 0.84 27.58 10.96
N ILE A 236 1.32 27.07 12.09
CA ILE A 236 2.63 27.40 12.64
C ILE A 236 3.72 26.75 11.79
N GLY A 237 4.53 27.58 11.13
CA GLY A 237 5.64 27.16 10.28
C GLY A 237 5.19 26.20 9.18
N LYS A 238 5.97 25.16 8.95
CA LYS A 238 5.69 24.15 7.91
C LYS A 238 4.47 23.26 8.20
N TRP A 239 4.00 23.21 9.46
CA TRP A 239 2.83 22.44 9.84
C TRP A 239 1.53 22.93 9.20
N GLY A 240 1.45 24.24 8.88
CA GLY A 240 0.29 24.79 8.18
C GLY A 240 0.06 24.18 6.80
N GLN A 241 1.11 23.66 6.16
CA GLN A 241 1.02 23.02 4.84
C GLN A 241 0.91 21.50 4.91
N TYR A 242 1.02 20.89 6.10
CA TYR A 242 1.13 19.43 6.22
C TYR A 242 -0.04 18.67 5.62
N LYS A 243 -1.29 19.08 5.90
CA LYS A 243 -2.48 18.45 5.30
C LYS A 243 -2.54 18.63 3.77
N ASN A 244 -2.05 19.77 3.25
CA ASN A 244 -1.97 19.99 1.79
C ASN A 244 -0.96 19.04 1.14
N ILE A 245 0.16 18.79 1.81
CA ILE A 245 1.17 17.86 1.31
C ILE A 245 0.60 16.45 1.28
N ILE A 246 -0.11 16.02 2.34
CA ILE A 246 -0.80 14.72 2.37
C ILE A 246 -1.69 14.54 1.14
N LEU A 247 -2.53 15.53 0.81
CA LEU A 247 -3.40 15.47 -0.37
C LEU A 247 -2.63 15.24 -1.69
N LYS A 248 -1.40 15.76 -1.79
CA LYS A 248 -0.56 15.66 -2.99
C LYS A 248 0.31 14.41 -3.05
N THR A 249 0.48 13.71 -1.93
CA THR A 249 1.36 12.54 -1.77
C THR A 249 0.59 11.28 -1.42
N THR A 250 -0.70 11.27 -1.72
CA THR A 250 -1.59 10.14 -1.46
C THR A 250 -1.61 9.19 -2.65
N ASP A 251 -1.35 7.91 -2.39
CA ASP A 251 -1.36 6.82 -3.35
C ASP A 251 -2.74 6.14 -3.35
N THR A 252 -3.57 6.47 -4.35
CA THR A 252 -4.92 5.90 -4.50
C THR A 252 -5.08 5.07 -5.76
N GLU A 253 -4.20 5.21 -6.75
CA GLU A 253 -4.28 4.50 -8.03
C GLU A 253 -2.88 4.08 -8.45
N LYS A 254 -2.67 2.81 -8.79
CA LYS A 254 -1.36 2.28 -9.18
C LYS A 254 -1.47 1.18 -10.22
N PHE A 255 -0.37 0.92 -10.90
CA PHE A 255 -0.27 -0.10 -11.92
C PHE A 255 1.00 -0.95 -11.71
N ASP A 256 0.78 -2.27 -11.52
CA ASP A 256 1.81 -3.30 -11.36
C ASP A 256 1.37 -4.58 -12.09
N ASP A 257 1.34 -4.54 -13.43
CA ASP A 257 0.67 -5.54 -14.28
C ASP A 257 -0.83 -5.74 -13.96
N MET A 258 -1.33 -4.93 -13.06
CA MET A 258 -2.70 -4.92 -12.58
C MET A 258 -3.09 -3.47 -12.26
N LEU A 259 -4.28 -3.08 -12.62
CA LEU A 259 -4.83 -1.80 -12.19
C LEU A 259 -5.39 -1.95 -10.78
N ARG A 260 -4.88 -1.15 -9.85
CA ARG A 260 -5.34 -1.09 -8.45
C ARG A 260 -5.79 0.31 -8.15
N MET A 261 -6.99 0.44 -7.61
CA MET A 261 -7.59 1.75 -7.32
C MET A 261 -8.38 1.72 -6.03
N VAL A 262 -8.26 2.80 -5.25
CA VAL A 262 -9.20 3.10 -4.17
C VAL A 262 -9.92 4.38 -4.55
N ILE A 263 -11.21 4.28 -4.83
CA ILE A 263 -11.99 5.37 -5.37
C ILE A 263 -13.29 5.58 -4.58
N SER A 264 -13.76 6.81 -4.55
CA SER A 264 -15.06 7.17 -3.98
C SER A 264 -16.12 7.23 -5.08
N THR A 265 -17.25 6.55 -4.87
CA THR A 265 -18.32 6.41 -5.84
C THR A 265 -19.70 6.62 -5.20
N LYS A 266 -20.69 6.98 -6.01
CA LYS A 266 -22.09 6.82 -5.66
C LYS A 266 -22.50 5.36 -5.85
N ARG A 267 -23.50 4.88 -5.13
CA ARG A 267 -23.96 3.48 -5.22
C ARG A 267 -24.37 3.05 -6.63
N ASN A 268 -24.99 3.96 -7.39
CA ASN A 268 -25.32 3.69 -8.79
C ASN A 268 -24.09 3.57 -9.68
N GLN A 269 -23.05 4.39 -9.44
CA GLN A 269 -21.76 4.31 -10.15
C GLN A 269 -21.04 2.99 -9.85
N THR A 270 -21.06 2.55 -8.60
CA THR A 270 -20.48 1.23 -8.22
C THR A 270 -21.20 0.10 -8.97
N LYS A 271 -22.54 0.11 -9.01
CA LYS A 271 -23.30 -0.92 -9.73
C LYS A 271 -23.02 -0.91 -11.23
N GLU A 272 -22.88 0.26 -11.83
CA GLU A 272 -22.56 0.39 -13.25
C GLU A 272 -21.15 -0.12 -13.54
N LEU A 273 -20.18 0.18 -12.69
CA LEU A 273 -18.81 -0.33 -12.79
C LEU A 273 -18.77 -1.85 -12.63
N GLU A 274 -19.48 -2.41 -11.65
CA GLU A 274 -19.57 -3.87 -11.46
C GLU A 274 -20.17 -4.55 -12.70
N LYS A 275 -21.21 -3.99 -13.27
CA LYS A 275 -21.81 -4.51 -14.49
C LYS A 275 -20.82 -4.53 -15.65
N TYR A 276 -20.11 -3.43 -15.88
CA TYR A 276 -19.09 -3.35 -16.92
C TYR A 276 -17.98 -4.39 -16.72
N LEU A 277 -17.44 -4.48 -15.50
CA LEU A 277 -16.36 -5.43 -15.21
C LEU A 277 -16.83 -6.88 -15.31
N GLU A 278 -18.08 -7.18 -14.96
CA GLU A 278 -18.66 -8.50 -15.12
C GLU A 278 -18.84 -8.86 -16.62
N GLU A 279 -19.27 -7.92 -17.46
CA GLU A 279 -19.37 -8.11 -18.91
C GLU A 279 -17.98 -8.41 -19.51
N GLU A 280 -16.94 -7.67 -19.12
CA GLU A 280 -15.57 -7.90 -19.57
C GLU A 280 -15.00 -9.25 -19.06
N TYR A 281 -15.37 -9.68 -17.86
CA TYR A 281 -15.02 -10.97 -17.29
C TYR A 281 -15.67 -12.13 -18.09
N GLN A 282 -16.96 -12.01 -18.40
CA GLN A 282 -17.67 -13.01 -19.20
C GLN A 282 -17.11 -13.12 -20.64
N ASN A 283 -16.61 -12.00 -21.18
CA ASN A 283 -15.92 -11.93 -22.46
C ASN A 283 -14.46 -12.46 -22.40
N LYS A 284 -13.99 -12.92 -21.22
CA LYS A 284 -12.62 -13.41 -20.97
C LYS A 284 -11.52 -12.38 -21.29
N ASN A 285 -11.81 -11.11 -21.13
CA ASN A 285 -10.84 -10.03 -21.30
C ASN A 285 -10.03 -9.78 -20.04
N LEU A 286 -10.68 -9.86 -18.86
CA LEU A 286 -10.05 -9.56 -17.58
C LEU A 286 -10.67 -10.39 -16.44
N VAL A 287 -9.97 -10.35 -15.30
CA VAL A 287 -10.52 -10.71 -13.99
C VAL A 287 -10.50 -9.49 -13.09
N TYR A 288 -11.40 -9.42 -12.14
CA TYR A 288 -11.50 -8.31 -11.23
C TYR A 288 -11.94 -8.72 -9.83
N GLY A 289 -11.70 -7.84 -8.87
CA GLY A 289 -12.27 -7.90 -7.54
C GLY A 289 -12.59 -6.52 -7.02
N ILE A 290 -13.71 -6.40 -6.31
CA ILE A 290 -14.18 -5.16 -5.71
C ILE A 290 -14.50 -5.40 -4.24
N HIS A 291 -14.03 -4.49 -3.38
CA HIS A 291 -14.47 -4.42 -2.00
C HIS A 291 -15.05 -3.04 -1.71
N LYS A 292 -16.21 -3.01 -1.03
CA LYS A 292 -16.97 -1.79 -0.72
C LYS A 292 -16.88 -1.47 0.76
N SER A 293 -16.71 -0.19 1.07
CA SER A 293 -16.67 0.32 2.44
C SER A 293 -17.28 1.73 2.52
N ASP A 294 -17.55 2.20 3.72
CA ASP A 294 -18.04 3.55 4.01
C ASP A 294 -16.90 4.57 4.24
N SER A 295 -15.67 4.09 4.30
CA SER A 295 -14.51 4.91 4.65
C SER A 295 -13.22 4.33 4.06
N ALA A 296 -12.16 5.14 4.06
CA ALA A 296 -10.82 4.70 3.73
C ALA A 296 -9.90 4.70 4.96
N LEU A 297 -8.88 3.86 4.92
CA LEU A 297 -7.76 3.81 5.85
C LEU A 297 -6.56 4.51 5.22
N MET A 298 -5.75 5.16 6.05
CA MET A 298 -4.49 5.74 5.61
C MET A 298 -3.33 5.24 6.46
N THR A 299 -2.26 4.80 5.79
CA THR A 299 -0.98 4.44 6.40
C THR A 299 0.10 5.36 5.84
N CYS A 300 0.88 5.98 6.72
CA CYS A 300 1.84 7.02 6.36
C CYS A 300 3.27 6.53 6.49
N LEU A 301 4.07 6.77 5.46
CA LEU A 301 5.53 6.64 5.49
C LEU A 301 6.12 8.04 5.45
N ILE A 302 6.75 8.45 6.55
CA ILE A 302 7.26 9.81 6.74
C ILE A 302 8.77 9.76 6.85
N PHE A 303 9.48 9.99 5.74
CA PHE A 303 10.95 10.06 5.70
C PHE A 303 11.46 11.40 6.20
N GLN A 304 10.77 12.46 5.80
CA GLN A 304 11.02 13.83 6.24
C GLN A 304 9.67 14.51 6.40
N ARG A 305 9.32 14.91 7.62
CA ARG A 305 7.99 15.47 7.95
C ARG A 305 7.57 16.69 7.10
N HIS A 306 8.53 17.38 6.51
CA HIS A 306 8.32 18.54 5.64
C HIS A 306 8.93 18.35 4.25
N GLY A 307 9.10 17.10 3.80
CA GLY A 307 9.71 16.77 2.51
C GLY A 307 9.10 15.50 1.95
N LYS A 308 9.88 14.42 1.94
CA LYS A 308 9.49 13.15 1.32
C LYS A 308 8.61 12.34 2.27
N HIS A 309 7.35 12.16 1.90
CA HIS A 309 6.42 11.25 2.57
C HIS A 309 5.39 10.71 1.58
N ILE A 310 4.82 9.56 1.90
CA ILE A 310 3.86 8.84 1.07
C ILE A 310 2.72 8.37 1.96
N HIS A 311 1.51 8.43 1.43
CA HIS A 311 0.31 8.02 2.14
C HIS A 311 -0.43 6.97 1.33
N PHE A 312 -0.37 5.73 1.79
CA PHE A 312 -1.16 4.65 1.19
C PHE A 312 -2.59 4.73 1.65
N ILE A 313 -3.50 4.66 0.71
CA ILE A 313 -4.94 4.58 0.97
C ILE A 313 -5.42 3.18 0.62
N ASP A 314 -6.24 2.62 1.51
CA ASP A 314 -7.05 1.43 1.23
C ASP A 314 -8.48 1.64 1.72
N SER A 315 -9.46 0.90 1.20
CA SER A 315 -10.80 0.97 1.76
C SER A 315 -10.85 0.22 3.11
N SER A 316 -11.65 0.71 4.04
CA SER A 316 -11.76 0.08 5.36
C SER A 316 -12.39 -1.32 5.28
N ASN A 317 -12.25 -2.10 6.36
CA ASN A 317 -12.86 -3.42 6.54
C ASN A 317 -12.42 -4.49 5.53
N GLY A 318 -11.23 -4.35 4.95
CA GLY A 318 -10.64 -5.41 4.14
C GLY A 318 -10.08 -5.00 2.79
N GLY A 319 -10.45 -3.86 2.26
CA GLY A 319 -9.85 -3.17 1.13
C GLY A 319 -9.30 -4.06 0.02
N TYR A 320 -8.06 -3.83 -0.35
CA TYR A 320 -7.35 -4.63 -1.36
C TYR A 320 -7.26 -6.12 -1.01
N ALA A 321 -7.17 -6.49 0.28
CA ALA A 321 -7.08 -7.90 0.68
C ALA A 321 -8.35 -8.68 0.29
N LEU A 322 -9.54 -8.11 0.47
CA LEU A 322 -10.80 -8.73 0.06
C LEU A 322 -11.02 -8.64 -1.45
N ALA A 323 -10.69 -7.52 -2.09
CA ALA A 323 -10.72 -7.40 -3.54
C ALA A 323 -9.77 -8.43 -4.21
N SER A 324 -8.55 -8.62 -3.68
CA SER A 324 -7.61 -9.65 -4.14
C SER A 324 -8.16 -11.07 -4.00
N LYS A 325 -8.84 -11.35 -2.88
CA LYS A 325 -9.47 -12.67 -2.67
C LYS A 325 -10.56 -12.95 -3.70
N GLU A 326 -11.38 -11.96 -4.01
CA GLU A 326 -12.42 -12.07 -5.03
C GLU A 326 -11.80 -12.29 -6.42
N LEU A 327 -10.81 -11.48 -6.81
CA LEU A 327 -10.08 -11.63 -8.06
C LEU A 327 -9.47 -13.03 -8.20
N LYS A 328 -8.76 -13.51 -7.17
CA LYS A 328 -8.17 -14.87 -7.15
C LYS A 328 -9.21 -15.98 -7.27
N ASN A 329 -10.40 -15.77 -6.71
CA ASN A 329 -11.49 -16.75 -6.89
C ASN A 329 -11.98 -16.78 -8.34
N ARG A 330 -12.14 -15.62 -9.01
CA ARG A 330 -12.53 -15.55 -10.43
C ARG A 330 -11.49 -16.19 -11.36
N LEU A 331 -10.19 -16.06 -11.03
CA LEU A 331 -9.10 -16.72 -11.79
C LEU A 331 -9.21 -18.24 -11.84
N LYS A 332 -9.85 -18.89 -10.86
CA LYS A 332 -10.00 -20.36 -10.83
C LYS A 332 -11.00 -20.90 -11.86
N PHE A 333 -11.82 -20.05 -12.44
CA PHE A 333 -12.90 -20.42 -13.36
C PHE A 333 -12.62 -20.01 -14.81
N ILE A 334 -11.41 -19.56 -15.11
CA ILE A 334 -10.90 -19.25 -16.45
C ILE A 334 -9.93 -20.31 -16.91
#